data_2de718300e059661c79cb461d7fac78f
#
_entry.id   2de718300e059661c79cb461d7fac78f
#
_cell.length_a   1.000
_cell.length_b   1.000
_cell.length_c   1.000
_cell.angle_alpha   90.00
_cell.angle_beta   90.00
_cell.angle_gamma   90.00
#
_symmetry.space_group_name_H-M   'P 1'
#
loop_
_entity.id
_entity.type
_entity.pdbx_description
1 polymer ?
#
loop_
_entity_poly.entity_id
_entity_poly.type
_entity_poly.pdbx_seq_one_letter_code
_entity_poly.pdbx_strand_id
1 'polypeptide(L)'
;MSEKKQEFHGSDLEKVEAYYGIKKEDIIPFAGNVNPLGISPLLKKSMASHIESISEYPDRDYKELRSTLALYCNVPMEHIIVGNGATEMISLTMQLLRPKHALLLSPTYSEYTREIDLVGGHVEEYFLR
;
A
#
# COMPACT_ATOMS: atom_id res chain seq x y z
N MET A 1 -17.23 -29.42 6.48
CA MET A 1 -16.82 -28.13 7.04
C MET A 1 -15.52 -27.75 6.33
N SER A 2 -15.54 -26.80 5.40
CA SER A 2 -14.30 -26.34 4.77
C SER A 2 -13.53 -25.53 5.82
N GLU A 3 -12.33 -25.98 6.18
CA GLU A 3 -11.40 -25.16 6.94
C GLU A 3 -11.22 -23.84 6.17
N LYS A 4 -11.64 -22.74 6.77
CA LYS A 4 -11.31 -21.41 6.25
C LYS A 4 -9.79 -21.33 6.24
N LYS A 5 -9.19 -21.37 5.06
CA LYS A 5 -7.77 -21.15 4.87
C LYS A 5 -7.45 -19.79 5.48
N GLN A 6 -6.57 -19.76 6.48
CA GLN A 6 -6.19 -18.52 7.12
C GLN A 6 -5.35 -17.70 6.12
N GLU A 7 -5.88 -16.59 5.69
CA GLU A 7 -5.16 -15.68 4.78
C GLU A 7 -4.25 -14.78 5.61
N PHE A 8 -2.97 -14.73 5.23
CA PHE A 8 -1.98 -13.84 5.82
C PHE A 8 -1.68 -12.71 4.85
N HIS A 9 -1.60 -11.49 5.37
CA HIS A 9 -1.03 -10.39 4.61
C HIS A 9 0.48 -10.65 4.40
N GLY A 10 1.01 -10.32 3.22
CA GLY A 10 2.39 -10.66 2.84
C GLY A 10 3.49 -10.13 3.77
N SER A 11 3.18 -9.14 4.63
CA SER A 11 4.09 -8.59 5.63
C SER A 11 3.89 -9.14 7.05
N ASP A 12 2.89 -10.03 7.28
CA ASP A 12 2.54 -10.54 8.60
C ASP A 12 3.43 -11.73 9.04
N LEU A 13 4.75 -11.55 8.98
CA LEU A 13 5.71 -12.63 9.30
C LEU A 13 5.55 -13.16 10.71
N GLU A 14 5.17 -12.34 11.69
CA GLU A 14 4.88 -12.74 13.06
C GLU A 14 3.68 -13.71 13.14
N LYS A 15 2.65 -13.48 12.34
CA LYS A 15 1.50 -14.39 12.27
C LYS A 15 1.85 -15.71 11.57
N VAL A 16 2.69 -15.62 10.53
CA VAL A 16 3.21 -16.83 9.84
C VAL A 16 4.06 -17.65 10.79
N GLU A 17 4.96 -17.03 11.55
CA GLU A 17 5.77 -17.67 12.59
C GLU A 17 4.88 -18.37 13.63
N ALA A 18 3.89 -17.64 14.16
CA ALA A 18 2.98 -18.20 15.17
C ALA A 18 2.15 -19.38 14.66
N TYR A 19 1.74 -19.35 13.39
CA TYR A 19 0.90 -20.38 12.80
C TYR A 19 1.67 -21.63 12.38
N TYR A 20 2.86 -21.46 11.78
CA TYR A 20 3.66 -22.57 11.23
C TYR A 20 4.77 -23.02 12.16
N GLY A 21 5.10 -22.29 13.23
CA GLY A 21 6.21 -22.59 14.13
C GLY A 21 7.60 -22.41 13.49
N ILE A 22 7.69 -21.66 12.41
CA ILE A 22 8.93 -21.35 11.71
C ILE A 22 9.38 -19.95 12.15
N LYS A 23 10.61 -19.79 12.59
CA LYS A 23 11.14 -18.48 13.01
C LYS A 23 11.12 -17.49 11.85
N LYS A 24 10.71 -16.25 12.10
CA LYS A 24 10.60 -15.22 11.05
C LYS A 24 11.93 -14.94 10.33
N GLU A 25 13.07 -15.13 11.01
CA GLU A 25 14.42 -15.01 10.43
C GLU A 25 14.75 -16.10 9.41
N ASP A 26 14.04 -17.25 9.48
CA ASP A 26 14.20 -18.37 8.54
C ASP A 26 13.22 -18.29 7.36
N ILE A 27 12.32 -17.30 7.37
CA ILE A 27 11.32 -17.11 6.31
C ILE A 27 11.91 -16.23 5.20
N ILE A 28 11.90 -16.74 3.97
CA ILE A 28 12.24 -15.94 2.78
C ILE A 28 10.94 -15.35 2.21
N PRO A 29 10.66 -14.04 2.43
CA PRO A 29 9.39 -13.46 2.04
C PRO A 29 9.35 -13.13 0.55
N PHE A 30 8.49 -13.81 -0.21
CA PHE A 30 8.18 -13.48 -1.60
C PHE A 30 6.88 -12.68 -1.77
N ALA A 31 6.16 -12.44 -0.68
CA ALA A 31 4.83 -11.83 -0.71
C ALA A 31 4.85 -10.30 -0.50
N GLY A 32 5.96 -9.72 -0.08
CA GLY A 32 6.11 -8.27 0.12
C GLY A 32 6.98 -7.62 -0.94
N ASN A 33 6.56 -6.45 -1.45
CA ASN A 33 7.35 -5.66 -2.40
C ASN A 33 8.41 -4.81 -1.67
N VAL A 34 9.25 -5.46 -0.88
CA VAL A 34 10.35 -4.81 -0.17
C VAL A 34 11.63 -4.98 -0.99
N ASN A 35 12.36 -3.88 -1.20
CA ASN A 35 13.62 -3.93 -1.92
C ASN A 35 14.68 -4.72 -1.09
N PRO A 36 15.14 -5.90 -1.54
CA PRO A 36 16.10 -6.70 -0.79
C PRO A 36 17.48 -6.04 -0.65
N LEU A 37 17.81 -5.08 -1.51
CA LEU A 37 19.03 -4.28 -1.44
C LEU A 37 18.94 -3.16 -0.39
N GLY A 38 17.75 -2.96 0.20
CA GLY A 38 17.51 -1.93 1.20
C GLY A 38 17.47 -0.51 0.61
N ILE A 39 17.73 0.47 1.45
CA ILE A 39 17.65 1.89 1.11
C ILE A 39 18.97 2.34 0.45
N SER A 40 18.88 3.08 -0.67
CA SER A 40 20.06 3.60 -1.36
C SER A 40 20.90 4.54 -0.46
N PRO A 41 22.23 4.57 -0.63
CA PRO A 41 23.10 5.47 0.14
C PRO A 41 22.74 6.94 -0.02
N LEU A 42 22.32 7.37 -1.22
CA LEU A 42 21.85 8.74 -1.49
C LEU A 42 20.60 9.08 -0.68
N LEU A 43 19.62 8.17 -0.62
CA LEU A 43 18.42 8.38 0.17
C LEU A 43 18.74 8.46 1.66
N LYS A 44 19.58 7.57 2.18
CA LYS A 44 20.04 7.63 3.59
C LYS A 44 20.67 8.98 3.91
N LYS A 45 21.57 9.47 3.04
CA LYS A 45 22.24 10.77 3.21
C LYS A 45 21.23 11.91 3.18
N SER A 46 20.29 11.89 2.22
CA SER A 46 19.25 12.91 2.09
C SER A 46 18.36 12.94 3.33
N MET A 47 17.87 11.79 3.81
CA MET A 47 17.06 11.73 5.03
C MET A 47 17.81 12.27 6.24
N ALA A 48 19.07 11.91 6.41
CA ALA A 48 19.89 12.41 7.53
C ALA A 48 20.10 13.92 7.48
N SER A 49 20.28 14.50 6.29
CA SER A 49 20.47 15.95 6.14
C SER A 49 19.20 16.79 6.28
N HIS A 50 18.01 16.16 6.22
CA HIS A 50 16.72 16.83 6.35
C HIS A 50 15.94 16.39 7.60
N ILE A 51 16.60 15.72 8.55
CA ILE A 51 15.90 15.19 9.74
C ILE A 51 15.22 16.30 10.56
N GLU A 52 15.77 17.49 10.59
CA GLU A 52 15.21 18.63 11.32
C GLU A 52 13.86 19.09 10.76
N SER A 53 13.53 18.74 9.50
CA SER A 53 12.22 19.08 8.91
C SER A 53 11.05 18.45 9.63
N ILE A 54 11.26 17.40 10.44
CA ILE A 54 10.20 16.79 11.27
C ILE A 54 9.68 17.73 12.36
N SER A 55 10.44 18.76 12.71
CA SER A 55 10.04 19.80 13.69
C SER A 55 9.23 20.92 13.07
N GLU A 56 9.13 20.96 11.75
CA GLU A 56 8.40 21.98 11.00
C GLU A 56 6.97 21.51 10.67
N TYR A 57 6.07 22.47 10.51
CA TYR A 57 4.72 22.15 10.06
C TYR A 57 4.73 21.81 8.56
N PRO A 58 4.19 20.68 8.12
CA PRO A 58 4.26 20.29 6.71
C PRO A 58 3.43 21.22 5.81
N ASP A 59 3.88 21.35 4.55
CA ASP A 59 3.09 21.99 3.50
C ASP A 59 1.80 21.20 3.25
N ARG A 60 0.65 21.81 3.54
CA ARG A 60 -0.67 21.18 3.40
C ARG A 60 -1.05 20.85 1.96
N ASP A 61 -0.52 21.60 1.01
CA ASP A 61 -0.82 21.44 -0.41
C ASP A 61 0.17 20.52 -1.12
N TYR A 62 1.26 20.12 -0.43
CA TYR A 62 2.34 19.29 -0.97
C TYR A 62 2.89 19.81 -2.32
N LYS A 63 3.04 21.13 -2.48
CA LYS A 63 3.33 21.77 -3.78
C LYS A 63 4.60 21.25 -4.42
N GLU A 64 5.70 21.24 -3.66
CA GLU A 64 6.99 20.77 -4.15
C GLU A 64 6.96 19.29 -4.52
N LEU A 65 6.40 18.44 -3.64
CA LEU A 65 6.26 17.02 -3.89
C LEU A 65 5.38 16.74 -5.12
N ARG A 66 4.23 17.39 -5.22
CA ARG A 66 3.30 17.21 -6.35
C ARG A 66 3.91 17.69 -7.66
N SER A 67 4.63 18.81 -7.67
CA SER A 67 5.31 19.30 -8.87
C SER A 67 6.42 18.36 -9.33
N THR A 68 7.19 17.80 -8.39
CA THR A 68 8.24 16.83 -8.69
C THR A 68 7.66 15.53 -9.27
N LEU A 69 6.58 15.03 -8.66
CA LEU A 69 5.87 13.85 -9.16
C LEU A 69 5.21 14.10 -10.53
N ALA A 70 4.67 15.28 -10.76
CA ALA A 70 4.08 15.67 -12.04
C ALA A 70 5.13 15.61 -13.18
N LEU A 71 6.34 16.13 -12.92
CA LEU A 71 7.46 16.02 -13.85
C LEU A 71 7.86 14.56 -14.07
N TYR A 72 7.98 13.76 -13.01
CA TYR A 72 8.34 12.35 -13.10
C TYR A 72 7.31 11.54 -13.89
N CYS A 73 6.02 11.78 -13.66
CA CYS A 73 4.92 11.09 -14.33
C CYS A 73 4.57 11.69 -15.71
N ASN A 74 5.15 12.83 -16.06
CA ASN A 74 4.82 13.58 -17.27
C ASN A 74 3.32 13.92 -17.40
N VAL A 75 2.74 14.43 -16.30
CA VAL A 75 1.34 14.88 -16.24
C VAL A 75 1.25 16.23 -15.55
N PRO A 76 0.15 17.01 -15.74
CA PRO A 76 -0.10 18.23 -14.99
C PRO A 76 -0.17 18.00 -13.48
N MET A 77 0.29 18.96 -12.68
CA MET A 77 0.33 18.84 -11.21
C MET A 77 -1.08 18.64 -10.59
N GLU A 78 -2.11 19.18 -11.22
CA GLU A 78 -3.53 19.00 -10.83
C GLU A 78 -4.03 17.56 -10.95
N HIS A 79 -3.30 16.71 -11.69
CA HIS A 79 -3.59 15.27 -11.80
C HIS A 79 -2.86 14.42 -10.75
N ILE A 80 -2.11 15.07 -9.84
CA ILE A 80 -1.35 14.38 -8.79
C ILE A 80 -2.05 14.55 -7.44
N ILE A 81 -2.40 13.44 -6.84
CA ILE A 81 -2.76 13.32 -5.42
C ILE A 81 -1.66 12.54 -4.72
N VAL A 82 -1.31 12.95 -3.52
CA VAL A 82 -0.29 12.28 -2.70
C VAL A 82 -0.91 11.79 -1.40
N GLY A 83 -0.38 10.67 -0.90
CA GLY A 83 -0.80 10.08 0.36
C GLY A 83 0.24 9.13 0.91
N ASN A 84 0.00 8.59 2.08
CA ASN A 84 0.91 7.70 2.79
C ASN A 84 0.76 6.25 2.27
N GLY A 85 1.20 6.04 1.05
CA GLY A 85 1.16 4.74 0.37
C GLY A 85 -0.15 4.44 -0.35
N ALA A 86 -0.13 3.34 -1.10
CA ALA A 86 -1.27 2.93 -1.95
C ALA A 86 -2.53 2.62 -1.13
N THR A 87 -2.40 2.06 0.06
CA THR A 87 -3.55 1.69 0.90
C THR A 87 -4.37 2.92 1.30
N GLU A 88 -3.73 4.03 1.69
CA GLU A 88 -4.46 5.27 1.97
C GLU A 88 -5.20 5.78 0.73
N MET A 89 -4.55 5.76 -0.44
CA MET A 89 -5.18 6.22 -1.67
C MET A 89 -6.35 5.35 -2.09
N ILE A 90 -6.26 4.02 -1.92
CA ILE A 90 -7.37 3.08 -2.15
C ILE A 90 -8.51 3.41 -1.19
N SER A 91 -8.22 3.55 0.10
CA SER A 91 -9.21 3.85 1.13
C SER A 91 -9.96 5.15 0.85
N LEU A 92 -9.24 6.24 0.58
CA LEU A 92 -9.83 7.53 0.26
C LEU A 92 -10.69 7.47 -1.03
N THR A 93 -10.22 6.72 -2.04
CA THR A 93 -10.97 6.53 -3.28
C THR A 93 -12.28 5.79 -3.03
N MET A 94 -12.26 4.71 -2.25
CA MET A 94 -13.47 3.96 -1.92
C MET A 94 -14.44 4.77 -1.05
N GLN A 95 -13.93 5.56 -0.10
CA GLN A 95 -14.75 6.46 0.71
C GLN A 95 -15.43 7.56 -0.13
N LEU A 96 -14.76 8.06 -1.17
CA LEU A 96 -15.28 9.05 -2.09
C LEU A 96 -16.34 8.46 -3.03
N LEU A 97 -16.01 7.33 -3.68
CA LEU A 97 -16.87 6.71 -4.70
C LEU A 97 -18.03 5.91 -4.11
N ARG A 98 -17.85 5.31 -2.94
CA ARG A 98 -18.81 4.43 -2.25
C ARG A 98 -19.49 3.45 -3.20
N PRO A 99 -18.70 2.60 -3.90
CA PRO A 99 -19.26 1.67 -4.87
C PRO A 99 -20.21 0.69 -4.17
N LYS A 100 -21.40 0.48 -4.73
CA LYS A 100 -22.32 -0.56 -4.25
C LYS A 100 -21.97 -1.94 -4.80
N HIS A 101 -21.43 -1.98 -6.00
CA HIS A 101 -20.97 -3.17 -6.69
C HIS A 101 -19.61 -2.89 -7.33
N ALA A 102 -18.67 -3.80 -7.17
CA ALA A 102 -17.35 -3.72 -7.76
C ALA A 102 -16.94 -5.07 -8.35
N LEU A 103 -16.33 -5.06 -9.52
CA LEU A 103 -15.71 -6.22 -10.14
C LEU A 103 -14.20 -6.12 -9.99
N LEU A 104 -13.58 -7.15 -9.41
CA LEU A 104 -12.14 -7.26 -9.26
C LEU A 104 -11.60 -8.40 -10.11
N LEU A 105 -10.47 -8.15 -10.79
CA LEU A 105 -9.69 -9.20 -11.43
C LEU A 105 -8.84 -9.89 -10.36
N SER A 106 -9.07 -11.18 -10.13
CA SER A 106 -8.42 -11.96 -9.07
C SER A 106 -7.48 -13.02 -9.65
N PRO A 107 -6.40 -13.37 -8.89
CA PRO A 107 -6.04 -12.84 -7.58
C PRO A 107 -5.48 -11.41 -7.66
N THR A 108 -5.82 -10.57 -6.69
CA THR A 108 -5.39 -9.18 -6.62
C THR A 108 -5.04 -8.76 -5.18
N TYR A 109 -4.69 -7.50 -4.98
CA TYR A 109 -4.33 -6.96 -3.67
C TYR A 109 -5.55 -6.95 -2.76
N SER A 110 -5.45 -7.58 -1.60
CA SER A 110 -6.55 -7.79 -0.66
C SER A 110 -7.19 -6.50 -0.13
N GLU A 111 -6.44 -5.39 -0.13
CA GLU A 111 -6.96 -4.10 0.33
C GLU A 111 -8.09 -3.56 -0.54
N TYR A 112 -8.17 -3.94 -1.83
CA TYR A 112 -9.32 -3.52 -2.66
C TYR A 112 -10.64 -4.08 -2.10
N THR A 113 -10.70 -5.37 -1.86
CA THR A 113 -11.90 -6.03 -1.28
C THR A 113 -12.21 -5.44 0.08
N ARG A 114 -11.20 -5.35 0.95
CA ARG A 114 -11.36 -4.82 2.30
C ARG A 114 -11.94 -3.40 2.31
N GLU A 115 -11.42 -2.49 1.51
CA GLU A 115 -11.87 -1.09 1.51
C GLU A 115 -13.25 -0.92 0.87
N ILE A 116 -13.61 -1.77 -0.11
CA ILE A 116 -14.96 -1.80 -0.68
C ILE A 116 -15.97 -2.29 0.36
N ASP A 117 -15.65 -3.36 1.09
CA ASP A 117 -16.51 -3.89 2.16
C ASP A 117 -16.73 -2.87 3.28
N LEU A 118 -15.67 -2.11 3.66
CA LEU A 118 -15.75 -1.07 4.69
C LEU A 118 -16.73 0.07 4.35
N VAL A 119 -16.94 0.35 3.07
CA VAL A 119 -17.94 1.34 2.63
C VAL A 119 -19.30 0.73 2.30
N GLY A 120 -19.50 -0.56 2.59
CA GLY A 120 -20.73 -1.30 2.39
C GLY A 120 -20.98 -1.72 0.94
N GLY A 121 -19.93 -1.81 0.14
CA GLY A 121 -19.99 -2.34 -1.22
C GLY A 121 -20.01 -3.86 -1.26
N HIS A 122 -20.33 -4.41 -2.42
CA HIS A 122 -20.26 -5.83 -2.72
C HIS A 122 -19.23 -6.08 -3.81
N VAL A 123 -18.32 -7.05 -3.57
CA VAL A 123 -17.27 -7.41 -4.52
C VAL A 123 -17.64 -8.70 -5.25
N GLU A 124 -17.51 -8.67 -6.56
CA GLU A 124 -17.52 -9.83 -7.43
C GLU A 124 -16.10 -10.05 -7.96
N GLU A 125 -15.57 -11.25 -7.80
CA GLU A 125 -14.22 -11.59 -8.25
C GLU A 125 -14.25 -12.38 -9.56
N TYR A 126 -13.50 -11.91 -10.54
CA TYR A 126 -13.26 -12.62 -11.79
C TYR A 126 -11.84 -13.17 -11.82
N PHE A 127 -11.71 -14.50 -11.76
CA PHE A 127 -10.42 -15.17 -11.81
C PHE A 127 -9.95 -15.35 -13.25
N LEU A 128 -8.77 -14.82 -13.54
CA LEU A 128 -8.09 -15.02 -14.81
C LEU A 128 -7.66 -16.49 -14.92
N ARG A 129 -7.89 -17.08 -16.09
CA ARG A 129 -7.53 -18.48 -16.41
C ARG A 129 -6.19 -18.55 -17.13
#